data_9701859ce2f69fba9bafa476b0db08a4
#
_entry.id   9701859ce2f69fba9bafa476b0db08a4
#
_cell.length_a   1.000
_cell.length_b   1.000
_cell.length_c   1.000
_cell.angle_alpha   90.00
_cell.angle_beta   90.00
_cell.angle_gamma   90.00
#
_symmetry.space_group_name_H-M   'P 1'
#
loop_
_entity.id
_entity.type
_entity.pdbx_description
1 polymer ?
#
loop_
_entity_poly.entity_id
_entity_poly.type
_entity_poly.pdbx_seq_one_letter_code
_entity_poly.pdbx_strand_id
1 'polypeptide(L)'
;MPTQKAKFSIGDIVKHKHFEFRGVIYDVDFEFNNSEEWYQSIPKDVRPRKDQPFYHILAENDEITYEAYVSEQNLVPDDRNEPVSHPLVNEIFSGQGKDGLYLRSTN
;
A
#
# COMPACT_ATOMS: atom_id res chain seq x y z
N MET A 1 13.32 4.34 23.14
CA MET A 1 12.91 4.83 21.83
C MET A 1 11.77 4.01 21.27
N PRO A 2 10.62 4.59 21.05
CA PRO A 2 9.54 3.81 20.46
C PRO A 2 9.90 3.45 19.02
N THR A 3 9.76 2.20 18.70
CA THR A 3 9.87 1.75 17.31
C THR A 3 8.57 2.02 16.61
N GLN A 4 8.66 2.57 15.40
CA GLN A 4 7.49 2.72 14.55
C GLN A 4 6.98 1.33 14.20
N LYS A 5 5.73 1.06 14.52
CA LYS A 5 5.10 -0.20 14.15
C LYS A 5 4.20 0.04 12.96
N ALA A 6 4.41 -0.72 11.91
CA ALA A 6 3.54 -0.67 10.75
C ALA A 6 2.19 -1.29 11.11
N LYS A 7 1.13 -0.57 10.81
CA LYS A 7 -0.24 -1.01 11.07
C LYS A 7 -0.67 -2.11 10.11
N PHE A 8 -0.12 -2.10 8.91
CA PHE A 8 -0.45 -3.05 7.85
C PHE A 8 0.75 -3.88 7.49
N SER A 9 0.52 -5.02 6.86
CA SER A 9 1.56 -5.98 6.51
C SER A 9 1.54 -6.27 5.01
N ILE A 10 2.65 -6.82 4.51
CA ILE A 10 2.71 -7.32 3.14
C ILE A 10 1.59 -8.34 2.95
N GLY A 11 0.82 -8.19 1.88
CA GLY A 11 -0.32 -9.05 1.58
C GLY A 11 -1.66 -8.49 2.01
N ASP A 12 -1.68 -7.46 2.85
CA ASP A 12 -2.93 -6.83 3.25
C ASP A 12 -3.52 -6.06 2.08
N ILE A 13 -4.85 -6.11 1.97
CA ILE A 13 -5.58 -5.32 0.98
C ILE A 13 -6.08 -4.06 1.68
N VAL A 14 -5.71 -2.91 1.13
CA VAL A 14 -6.04 -1.61 1.70
C VAL A 14 -6.68 -0.71 0.65
N LYS A 15 -7.32 0.35 1.11
CA LYS A 15 -7.83 1.39 0.22
C LYS A 15 -7.41 2.75 0.75
N HIS A 16 -7.32 3.72 -0.16
CA HIS A 16 -6.99 5.10 0.21
C HIS A 16 -8.21 5.78 0.81
N LYS A 17 -7.99 6.62 1.82
CA LYS A 17 -9.07 7.34 2.49
C LYS A 17 -9.73 8.39 1.62
N HIS A 18 -8.98 8.98 0.70
CA HIS A 18 -9.41 10.17 -0.05
C HIS A 18 -9.52 9.93 -1.55
N PHE A 19 -8.72 9.02 -2.11
CA PHE A 19 -8.72 8.74 -3.54
C PHE A 19 -9.33 7.38 -3.81
N GLU A 20 -9.95 7.23 -4.95
CA GLU A 20 -10.62 5.98 -5.31
C GLU A 20 -9.65 4.95 -5.86
N PHE A 21 -8.86 4.34 -4.99
CA PHE A 21 -8.07 3.18 -5.36
C PHE A 21 -7.93 2.25 -4.17
N ARG A 22 -7.66 1.01 -4.48
CA ARG A 22 -7.37 -0.04 -3.52
C ARG A 22 -6.20 -0.85 -4.03
N GLY A 23 -5.63 -1.68 -3.20
CA GLY A 23 -4.52 -2.49 -3.65
C GLY A 23 -3.97 -3.38 -2.56
N VAL A 24 -2.96 -4.16 -2.93
CA VAL A 24 -2.30 -5.08 -2.01
C VAL A 24 -0.90 -4.55 -1.71
N ILE A 25 -0.54 -4.55 -0.44
CA ILE A 25 0.78 -4.10 0.02
C ILE A 25 1.82 -5.15 -0.36
N TYR A 26 2.88 -4.73 -1.07
CA TYR A 26 3.96 -5.64 -1.41
C TYR A 26 5.29 -5.28 -0.76
N ASP A 27 5.40 -4.11 -0.14
CA ASP A 27 6.58 -3.73 0.63
C ASP A 27 6.22 -2.64 1.63
N VAL A 28 7.00 -2.56 2.71
CA VAL A 28 6.76 -1.61 3.79
C VAL A 28 8.06 -0.89 4.13
N ASP A 29 8.02 0.44 4.13
CA ASP A 29 9.09 1.28 4.66
C ASP A 29 8.62 1.83 6.00
N PHE A 30 9.40 1.63 7.06
CA PHE A 30 8.97 2.06 8.40
C PHE A 30 9.00 3.57 8.55
N GLU A 31 9.67 4.27 7.65
CA GLU A 31 9.59 5.71 7.52
C GLU A 31 9.81 6.07 6.05
N PHE A 32 9.56 7.32 5.70
CA PHE A 32 9.66 7.76 4.31
C PHE A 32 11.02 7.39 3.70
N ASN A 33 10.98 6.76 2.54
CA ASN A 33 12.17 6.31 1.82
C ASN A 33 11.98 6.46 0.31
N ASN A 34 11.77 7.69 -0.12
CA ASN A 34 11.68 8.04 -1.52
C ASN A 34 12.45 9.34 -1.71
N SER A 35 12.47 9.88 -2.91
CA SER A 35 13.26 11.09 -3.18
C SER A 35 12.60 12.32 -2.57
N GLU A 36 13.44 13.30 -2.25
CA GLU A 36 12.96 14.60 -1.78
C GLU A 36 12.12 15.27 -2.86
N GLU A 37 12.48 15.10 -4.13
CA GLU A 37 11.71 15.65 -5.24
C GLU A 37 10.29 15.09 -5.28
N TRP A 38 10.16 13.79 -5.08
CA TRP A 38 8.84 13.15 -5.01
C TRP A 38 8.03 13.73 -3.85
N TYR A 39 8.67 13.86 -2.68
CA TYR A 39 8.01 14.39 -1.49
C TYR A 39 7.55 15.84 -1.70
N GLN A 40 8.39 16.66 -2.29
CA GLN A 40 8.06 18.06 -2.53
C GLN A 40 7.00 18.22 -3.62
N SER A 41 6.79 17.21 -4.45
CA SER A 41 5.74 17.25 -5.46
C SER A 41 4.34 17.13 -4.86
N ILE A 42 4.23 16.66 -3.62
CA ILE A 42 2.96 16.58 -2.93
C ILE A 42 2.56 17.98 -2.46
N PRO A 43 1.32 18.44 -2.73
CA PRO A 43 0.88 19.74 -2.25
C PRO A 43 1.04 19.86 -0.73
N LYS A 44 1.49 21.01 -0.27
CA LYS A 44 1.84 21.24 1.14
C LYS A 44 0.73 20.88 2.11
N ASP A 45 -0.49 21.19 1.77
CA ASP A 45 -1.64 21.00 2.65
C ASP A 45 -2.06 19.54 2.81
N VAL A 46 -1.58 18.65 1.94
CA VAL A 46 -1.87 17.21 2.02
C VAL A 46 -0.61 16.36 2.16
N ARG A 47 0.53 17.02 2.34
CA ARG A 47 1.83 16.33 2.45
C ARG A 47 1.93 15.63 3.80
N PRO A 48 2.13 14.31 3.83
CA PRO A 48 2.21 13.57 5.09
C PRO A 48 3.56 13.75 5.76
N ARG A 49 3.61 13.50 7.08
CA ARG A 49 4.88 13.47 7.80
C ARG A 49 5.72 12.29 7.31
N LYS A 50 7.03 12.48 7.32
CA LYS A 50 7.98 11.45 6.92
C LYS A 50 8.19 10.37 7.99
N ASP A 51 7.90 10.67 9.24
CA ASP A 51 8.18 9.81 10.39
C ASP A 51 7.02 8.85 10.68
N GLN A 52 6.53 8.19 9.67
CA GLN A 52 5.49 7.18 9.78
C GLN A 52 5.73 6.12 8.71
N PRO A 53 5.12 4.94 8.85
CA PRO A 53 5.25 3.93 7.80
C PRO A 53 4.66 4.40 6.47
N PHE A 54 5.34 4.01 5.40
CA PHE A 54 4.88 4.19 4.03
C PHE A 54 4.80 2.82 3.37
N TYR A 55 3.85 2.65 2.48
CA TYR A 55 3.55 1.35 1.89
C TYR A 55 3.65 1.41 0.38
N HIS A 56 4.30 0.38 -0.19
CA HIS A 56 4.32 0.15 -1.62
C HIS A 56 3.13 -0.74 -1.95
N ILE A 57 2.27 -0.27 -2.84
CA ILE A 57 0.97 -0.89 -3.09
C ILE A 57 0.83 -1.19 -4.58
N LEU A 58 0.42 -2.43 -4.89
CA LEU A 58 -0.05 -2.77 -6.22
C LEU A 58 -1.51 -2.33 -6.30
N ALA A 59 -1.72 -1.18 -6.92
CA ALA A 59 -2.99 -0.46 -6.84
C ALA A 59 -3.83 -0.61 -8.09
N GLU A 60 -5.13 -0.51 -7.91
CA GLU A 60 -6.09 -0.49 -9.01
C GLU A 60 -7.21 0.51 -8.71
N ASN A 61 -7.74 1.08 -9.78
CA ASN A 61 -9.01 1.79 -9.72
C ASN A 61 -9.89 1.25 -10.85
N ASP A 62 -10.98 1.93 -11.18
CA ASP A 62 -11.89 1.44 -12.21
C ASP A 62 -11.31 1.45 -13.62
N GLU A 63 -10.21 2.13 -13.83
CA GLU A 63 -9.66 2.35 -15.16
C GLU A 63 -8.28 1.74 -15.38
N ILE A 64 -7.40 1.82 -14.38
CA ILE A 64 -6.00 1.43 -14.56
C ILE A 64 -5.47 0.69 -13.34
N THR A 65 -4.32 0.06 -13.54
CA THR A 65 -3.49 -0.50 -12.46
C THR A 65 -2.16 0.23 -12.43
N TYR A 66 -1.60 0.40 -11.24
CA TYR A 66 -0.34 1.13 -11.07
C TYR A 66 0.30 0.79 -9.74
N GLU A 67 1.49 1.30 -9.50
CA GLU A 67 2.14 1.17 -8.21
C GLU A 67 2.00 2.49 -7.46
N ALA A 68 1.62 2.42 -6.20
CA ALA A 68 1.43 3.60 -5.36
C ALA A 68 2.33 3.53 -4.14
N TYR A 69 2.72 4.69 -3.64
CA TYR A 69 3.51 4.83 -2.42
C TYR A 69 2.72 5.74 -1.49
N VAL A 70 2.22 5.19 -0.38
CA VAL A 70 1.21 5.87 0.44
C VAL A 70 1.57 5.81 1.91
N SER A 71 1.42 6.93 2.60
CA SER A 71 1.62 7.01 4.04
C SER A 71 0.51 6.27 4.79
N GLU A 72 0.86 5.74 5.94
CA GLU A 72 -0.07 4.97 6.77
C GLU A 72 -1.34 5.76 7.11
N GLN A 73 -1.20 7.06 7.37
CA GLN A 73 -2.33 7.89 7.76
C GLN A 73 -3.43 7.96 6.70
N ASN A 74 -3.10 7.66 5.46
CA ASN A 74 -4.04 7.77 4.34
C ASN A 74 -4.63 6.44 3.90
N LEU A 75 -4.40 5.38 4.67
CA LEU A 75 -4.87 4.04 4.33
C LEU A 75 -5.83 3.48 5.38
N VAL A 76 -6.80 2.72 4.91
CA VAL A 76 -7.69 1.92 5.75
C VAL A 76 -7.79 0.51 5.16
N PRO A 77 -8.14 -0.49 5.97
CA PRO A 77 -8.36 -1.83 5.43
C PRO A 77 -9.47 -1.82 4.40
N ASP A 78 -9.31 -2.62 3.36
CA ASP A 78 -10.38 -2.85 2.39
C ASP A 78 -11.10 -4.13 2.81
N ASP A 79 -12.36 -4.00 3.18
CA ASP A 79 -13.16 -5.09 3.72
C ASP A 79 -14.01 -5.82 2.67
N ARG A 80 -13.84 -5.50 1.39
CA ARG A 80 -14.60 -6.14 0.32
C ARG A 80 -14.21 -7.57 0.05
N ASN A 81 -12.99 -7.94 0.45
CA ASN A 81 -12.47 -9.30 0.27
C ASN A 81 -12.41 -9.74 -1.20
N GLU A 82 -12.30 -8.80 -2.10
CA GLU A 82 -12.21 -9.06 -3.54
C GLU A 82 -10.76 -9.08 -3.99
N PRO A 83 -10.42 -9.95 -4.96
CA PRO A 83 -9.05 -9.97 -5.50
C PRO A 83 -8.66 -8.63 -6.12
N VAL A 84 -7.36 -8.34 -6.07
CA VAL A 84 -6.79 -7.18 -6.74
C VAL A 84 -6.32 -7.62 -8.14
N SER A 85 -6.69 -6.86 -9.16
CA SER A 85 -6.47 -7.24 -10.56
C SER A 85 -5.13 -6.84 -11.13
N HIS A 86 -4.21 -6.33 -10.31
CA HIS A 86 -2.93 -5.85 -10.80
C HIS A 86 -2.10 -7.00 -11.38
N PRO A 87 -1.47 -6.80 -12.57
CA PRO A 87 -0.74 -7.90 -13.23
C PRO A 87 0.45 -8.42 -12.43
N LEU A 88 1.05 -7.62 -11.56
CA LEU A 88 2.19 -8.06 -10.74
C LEU A 88 1.79 -8.90 -9.53
N VAL A 89 0.51 -9.00 -9.23
CA VAL A 89 0.04 -9.78 -8.07
C VAL A 89 0.51 -11.23 -8.19
N ASN A 90 0.35 -11.84 -9.35
CA ASN A 90 0.73 -13.25 -9.54
C ASN A 90 2.22 -13.49 -9.53
N GLU A 91 3.03 -12.44 -9.70
CA GLU A 91 4.48 -12.56 -9.65
C GLU A 91 5.02 -12.48 -8.23
N ILE A 92 4.33 -11.75 -7.37
CA ILE A 92 4.78 -11.51 -5.99
C ILE A 92 4.09 -12.43 -5.00
N PHE A 93 2.82 -12.74 -5.24
CA PHE A 93 2.00 -13.52 -4.31
C PHE A 93 1.56 -14.84 -4.94
N SER A 94 1.47 -15.88 -4.10
CA SER A 94 1.07 -17.21 -4.56
C SER A 94 -0.44 -17.44 -4.55
N GLY A 95 -1.20 -16.51 -4.00
CA GLY A 95 -2.65 -16.64 -3.97
C GLY A 95 -3.23 -15.86 -2.80
N GLN A 96 -4.55 -15.93 -2.68
CA GLN A 96 -5.28 -15.20 -1.66
C GLN A 96 -5.68 -16.14 -0.52
N GLY A 97 -5.49 -15.68 0.72
CA GLY A 97 -5.88 -16.45 1.89
C GLY A 97 -7.37 -16.38 2.19
N LYS A 98 -7.80 -17.08 3.25
CA LYS A 98 -9.21 -17.18 3.63
C LYS A 98 -9.83 -15.85 4.03
N ASP A 99 -9.03 -14.97 4.59
CA ASP A 99 -9.46 -13.65 5.08
C ASP A 99 -9.22 -12.53 4.07
N GLY A 100 -8.93 -12.89 2.82
CA GLY A 100 -8.73 -11.91 1.77
C GLY A 100 -7.31 -11.40 1.64
N LEU A 101 -6.41 -11.82 2.51
CA LEU A 101 -5.01 -11.41 2.44
C LEU A 101 -4.28 -12.24 1.40
N TYR A 102 -3.33 -11.61 0.69
CA TYR A 102 -2.52 -12.35 -0.26
C TYR A 102 -1.36 -13.05 0.43
N LEU A 103 -1.08 -14.26 -0.02
CA LEU A 103 0.02 -15.07 0.50
C LEU A 103 1.27 -14.81 -0.33
N ARG A 104 2.34 -14.41 0.32
CA ARG A 104 3.59 -14.10 -0.37
C ARG A 104 4.18 -15.37 -0.98
N SER A 105 4.71 -15.23 -2.19
CA SER A 105 5.41 -16.32 -2.86
C SER A 105 6.69 -16.65 -2.09
N THR A 106 7.00 -17.96 -1.96
CA THR A 106 8.14 -18.42 -1.21
C THR A 106 9.34 -18.81 -2.09
N ASN A 107 9.24 -18.60 -3.36
CA ASN A 107 10.35 -18.92 -4.27
C ASN A 107 11.47 -17.92 -4.21
#